data_a22b71fab48d1dd1036630968cdd8d49
#
_entry.id   a22b71fab48d1dd1036630968cdd8d49
#
_cell.length_a   1.000
_cell.length_b   1.000
_cell.length_c   1.000
_cell.angle_alpha   90.00
_cell.angle_beta   90.00
_cell.angle_gamma   90.00
#
_symmetry.space_group_name_H-M   'P 1'
#
loop_
_entity.id
_entity.type
_entity.pdbx_description
1 polymer ?
#
loop_
_entity_poly.entity_id
_entity_poly.type
_entity_poly.pdbx_seq_one_letter_code
_entity_poly.pdbx_strand_id
1 'polypeptide(L)'
;MSAKKQTDKNIALSEKLIKYLVNGQNVPELPQDVSFVPFSKTDTKLNKANQELLESVSKDEKPVVIAKEPQTNKDTWELIPVNF
;
A
#
# COMPACT_ATOMS: atom_id res chain seq x y z
N MET A 1 -3.97 -6.00 16.69
CA MET A 1 -2.63 -6.25 16.09
C MET A 1 -1.63 -5.33 16.73
N SER A 2 -0.47 -5.83 17.14
CA SER A 2 0.59 -4.98 17.70
C SER A 2 1.24 -4.13 16.60
N ALA A 3 1.84 -3.00 17.01
CA ALA A 3 2.55 -2.12 16.07
C ALA A 3 3.71 -2.85 15.39
N LYS A 4 4.42 -3.72 16.12
CA LYS A 4 5.50 -4.50 15.54
C LYS A 4 5.01 -5.46 14.47
N LYS A 5 3.93 -6.19 14.73
CA LYS A 5 3.36 -7.11 13.75
C LYS A 5 2.85 -6.38 12.52
N GLN A 6 2.24 -5.22 12.71
CA GLN A 6 1.79 -4.38 11.60
C GLN A 6 2.98 -3.95 10.73
N THR A 7 4.06 -3.49 11.37
CA THR A 7 5.27 -3.08 10.65
C THR A 7 5.89 -4.24 9.88
N ASP A 8 6.04 -5.39 10.53
CA ASP A 8 6.64 -6.57 9.89
C ASP A 8 5.82 -7.04 8.68
N LYS A 9 4.50 -7.06 8.83
CA LYS A 9 3.60 -7.46 7.73
C LYS A 9 3.61 -6.44 6.60
N ASN A 10 3.68 -5.15 6.93
CA ASN A 10 3.77 -4.11 5.92
C ASN A 10 5.08 -4.16 5.15
N ILE A 11 6.18 -4.49 5.82
CA ILE A 11 7.48 -4.68 5.15
C ILE A 11 7.38 -5.82 4.13
N ALA A 12 6.84 -6.98 4.55
CA ALA A 12 6.69 -8.12 3.66
C ALA A 12 5.78 -7.81 2.47
N LEU A 13 4.67 -7.11 2.72
CA LEU A 13 3.74 -6.73 1.67
C LEU A 13 4.34 -5.69 0.74
N SER A 14 5.11 -4.75 1.30
CA SER A 14 5.78 -3.71 0.53
C SER A 14 6.88 -4.27 -0.37
N GLU A 15 7.53 -5.35 0.03
CA GLU A 15 8.50 -6.03 -0.83
C GLU A 15 7.84 -6.56 -2.10
N LYS A 16 6.64 -7.10 -1.99
CA LYS A 16 5.87 -7.55 -3.15
C LYS A 16 5.50 -6.37 -4.05
N LEU A 17 5.09 -5.26 -3.44
CA LEU A 17 4.75 -4.06 -4.17
C LEU A 17 5.96 -3.48 -4.91
N ILE A 18 7.12 -3.43 -4.25
CA ILE A 18 8.35 -2.93 -4.86
C ILE A 18 8.73 -3.78 -6.07
N LYS A 19 8.64 -5.10 -5.97
CA LYS A 19 8.90 -5.99 -7.10
C LYS A 19 7.96 -5.69 -8.27
N TYR A 20 6.69 -5.45 -7.97
CA TYR A 20 5.73 -5.08 -8.99
C TYR A 20 6.10 -3.75 -9.65
N LEU A 21 6.46 -2.73 -8.86
CA LEU A 21 6.80 -1.40 -9.38
C LEU A 21 8.06 -1.43 -10.24
N VAL A 22 9.06 -2.22 -9.86
CA VAL A 22 10.31 -2.35 -10.63
C VAL A 22 10.07 -3.07 -11.96
N ASN A 23 9.22 -4.09 -11.97
CA ASN A 23 8.95 -4.92 -13.14
C ASN A 23 7.69 -4.50 -13.89
N GLY A 24 6.90 -3.60 -13.32
CA GLY A 24 5.61 -3.22 -13.86
C GLY A 24 5.74 -2.31 -15.08
N GLN A 25 4.93 -2.59 -16.09
CA GLN A 25 4.89 -1.80 -17.31
C GLN A 25 3.75 -0.78 -17.32
N ASN A 26 2.81 -0.91 -16.39
CA ASN A 26 1.61 -0.08 -16.34
C ASN A 26 1.49 0.68 -15.01
N VAL A 27 2.64 1.06 -14.44
CA VAL A 27 2.64 1.84 -13.20
C VAL A 27 2.30 3.29 -13.54
N PRO A 28 1.29 3.88 -12.88
CA PRO A 28 0.96 5.28 -13.13
C PRO A 28 2.08 6.20 -12.67
N GLU A 29 2.15 7.38 -13.27
CA GLU A 29 3.12 8.39 -12.86
C GLU A 29 2.74 8.90 -11.47
N LEU A 30 3.66 8.79 -10.52
CA LEU A 30 3.43 9.15 -9.12
C LEU A 30 4.41 10.22 -8.66
N PRO A 31 4.01 11.09 -7.69
CA PRO A 31 4.95 12.03 -7.09
C PRO A 31 6.12 11.31 -6.41
N GLN A 32 7.26 11.99 -6.30
CA GLN A 32 8.48 11.40 -5.73
C GLN A 32 8.34 11.06 -4.25
N ASP A 33 7.61 11.87 -3.49
CA ASP A 33 7.50 11.72 -2.04
C ASP A 33 6.20 11.02 -1.64
N VAL A 34 5.68 10.15 -2.49
CA VAL A 34 4.44 9.45 -2.20
C VAL A 34 4.65 8.39 -1.13
N SER A 35 3.71 8.31 -0.20
CA SER A 35 3.65 7.26 0.82
C SER A 35 2.65 6.20 0.38
N PHE A 36 3.03 4.94 0.46
CA PHE A 36 2.14 3.82 0.13
C PHE A 36 1.54 3.22 1.39
N VAL A 37 0.24 2.99 1.37
CA VAL A 37 -0.45 2.22 2.40
C VAL A 37 -0.93 0.94 1.75
N PRO A 38 -0.27 -0.20 2.00
CA PRO A 38 -0.63 -1.45 1.34
C PRO A 38 -1.83 -2.11 2.00
N PHE A 39 -2.64 -2.78 1.18
CA PHE A 39 -3.72 -3.63 1.66
C PHE A 39 -3.53 -5.04 1.12
N SER A 40 -3.62 -6.01 2.03
CA SER A 40 -3.49 -7.42 1.70
C SER A 40 -4.78 -7.97 1.09
N LYS A 41 -4.63 -8.95 0.21
CA LYS A 41 -5.79 -9.65 -0.35
C LYS A 41 -6.48 -10.58 0.66
N THR A 42 -5.80 -10.94 1.77
CA THR A 42 -6.30 -11.92 2.73
C THR A 42 -6.28 -11.46 4.17
N ASP A 43 -5.38 -10.58 4.56
CA ASP A 43 -5.20 -10.21 5.96
C ASP A 43 -6.09 -9.04 6.36
N THR A 44 -7.31 -9.36 6.80
CA THR A 44 -8.29 -8.33 7.16
C THR A 44 -7.90 -7.52 8.39
N LYS A 45 -7.18 -8.14 9.33
CA LYS A 45 -6.71 -7.43 10.53
C LYS A 45 -5.65 -6.39 10.17
N LEU A 46 -4.73 -6.75 9.27
CA LEU A 46 -3.73 -5.82 8.77
C LEU A 46 -4.42 -4.67 8.01
N ASN A 47 -5.39 -4.99 7.19
CA ASN A 47 -6.12 -3.98 6.41
C ASN A 47 -6.85 -2.99 7.31
N LYS A 48 -7.43 -3.46 8.39
CA LYS A 48 -8.08 -2.58 9.36
C LYS A 48 -7.08 -1.64 10.03
N ALA A 49 -5.93 -2.17 10.44
CA ALA A 49 -4.88 -1.37 11.05
C ALA A 49 -4.32 -0.35 10.06
N ASN A 50 -4.15 -0.74 8.80
CA ASN A 50 -3.67 0.17 7.76
C ASN A 50 -4.72 1.21 7.37
N GLN A 51 -6.01 0.89 7.47
CA GLN A 51 -7.07 1.88 7.27
C GLN A 51 -6.99 2.98 8.34
N GLU A 52 -6.75 2.61 9.58
CA GLU A 52 -6.57 3.58 10.66
C GLU A 52 -5.32 4.43 10.43
N LEU A 53 -4.23 3.81 9.98
CA LEU A 53 -3.01 4.52 9.61
C LEU A 53 -3.27 5.51 8.46
N LEU A 54 -4.02 5.10 7.47
CA LEU A 54 -4.38 5.95 6.34
C LEU A 54 -5.12 7.21 6.79
N GLU A 55 -6.08 7.06 7.70
CA GLU A 55 -6.82 8.18 8.24
C GLU A 55 -5.91 9.18 8.97
N SER A 56 -4.88 8.68 9.65
CA SER A 56 -3.89 9.51 10.33
C SER A 56 -2.97 10.22 9.34
N VAL A 57 -2.45 9.50 8.35
CA VAL A 57 -1.48 10.02 7.39
C VAL A 57 -2.08 11.02 6.41
N SER A 58 -3.34 10.84 6.03
CA SER A 58 -4.01 11.73 5.08
C SER A 58 -4.15 13.16 5.59
N LYS A 59 -3.95 13.38 6.89
CA LYS A 59 -4.00 14.71 7.50
C LYS A 59 -2.70 15.49 7.37
N ASP A 60 -1.62 14.84 6.94
CA ASP A 60 -0.28 15.44 6.90
C ASP A 60 0.07 16.10 5.57
N GLU A 61 -0.88 16.28 4.68
CA GLU A 61 -0.72 16.94 3.38
C GLU A 61 0.27 16.27 2.42
N LYS A 62 0.82 15.10 2.79
CA LYS A 62 1.72 14.36 1.91
C LYS A 62 0.92 13.49 0.93
N PRO A 63 1.41 13.30 -0.29
CA PRO A 63 0.75 12.41 -1.23
C PRO A 63 0.71 10.97 -0.70
N VAL A 64 -0.46 10.37 -0.70
CA VAL A 64 -0.66 9.00 -0.23
C VAL A 64 -1.31 8.19 -1.34
N VAL A 65 -0.81 6.97 -1.53
CA VAL A 65 -1.38 6.03 -2.48
C VAL A 65 -1.77 4.74 -1.74
N ILE A 66 -3.01 4.34 -1.90
CA ILE A 66 -3.46 3.03 -1.44
C ILE A 66 -3.01 2.01 -2.47
N ALA A 67 -2.29 0.97 -2.02
CA ALA A 67 -1.83 -0.11 -2.89
C ALA A 67 -2.52 -1.40 -2.49
N LYS A 68 -3.49 -1.85 -3.30
CA LYS A 68 -4.23 -3.07 -3.02
C LYS A 68 -3.58 -4.26 -3.73
N GLU A 69 -3.25 -5.30 -2.95
CA GLU A 69 -2.67 -6.52 -3.47
C GLU A 69 -3.66 -7.22 -4.40
N PRO A 70 -3.21 -7.69 -5.59
CA PRO A 70 -4.10 -8.38 -6.51
C PRO A 70 -4.55 -9.75 -5.97
N GLN A 71 -5.73 -10.19 -6.39
CA GLN A 71 -6.28 -11.47 -5.94
C GLN A 71 -5.50 -12.66 -6.49
N THR A 72 -4.88 -12.50 -7.65
CA THR A 72 -4.05 -13.55 -8.25
C THR A 72 -2.70 -12.97 -8.67
N ASN A 73 -1.70 -13.83 -8.88
CA ASN A 73 -0.38 -13.40 -9.32
C ASN A 73 -0.35 -12.80 -10.73
N LYS A 74 -1.42 -12.98 -11.48
CA LYS A 74 -1.55 -12.45 -12.85
C LYS A 74 -2.18 -11.07 -12.89
N ASP A 75 -2.84 -10.67 -11.81
CA ASP A 75 -3.50 -9.38 -11.74
C ASP A 75 -2.50 -8.29 -11.35
N THR A 76 -2.83 -7.05 -11.67
CA THR A 76 -2.00 -5.91 -11.32
C THR A 76 -2.45 -5.33 -9.98
N TRP A 77 -1.49 -4.74 -9.25
CA TRP A 77 -1.81 -3.98 -8.05
C TRP A 77 -2.69 -2.78 -8.42
N GLU A 78 -3.68 -2.52 -7.59
CA GLU A 78 -4.52 -1.34 -7.74
C GLU A 78 -3.92 -0.20 -6.93
N LEU A 79 -3.50 0.87 -7.61
CA LEU A 79 -2.88 2.04 -6.98
C LEU A 79 -3.88 3.19 -7.01
N ILE A 80 -4.34 3.62 -5.84
CA ILE A 80 -5.39 4.62 -5.71
C ILE A 80 -4.83 5.86 -5.02
N PRO A 81 -4.68 6.99 -5.73
CA PRO A 81 -4.26 8.23 -5.10
C PRO A 81 -5.35 8.75 -4.17
N VAL A 82 -4.95 9.28 -3.01
CA VAL A 82 -5.87 9.72 -1.98
C VAL A 82 -5.97 11.24 -1.90
N ASN A 83 -4.84 11.95 -1.93
CA ASN A 83 -4.83 13.38 -1.67
C ASN A 83 -3.93 14.18 -2.62
N PHE A 84 -3.93 13.79 -3.90
CA PHE A 84 -3.21 14.56 -4.91
C PHE A 84 -3.79 14.39 -6.30
#